data_f9e9cb5ecb1c6fa59a0c86e759b40920
#
_entry.id   f9e9cb5ecb1c6fa59a0c86e759b40920
#
_cell.length_a   1.000
_cell.length_b   1.000
_cell.length_c   1.000
_cell.angle_alpha   90.00
_cell.angle_beta   90.00
_cell.angle_gamma   90.00
#
_symmetry.space_group_name_H-M   'P 1'
#
loop_
_entity.id
_entity.type
_entity.pdbx_description
1 polymer ?
#
loop_
_entity_poly.entity_id
_entity_poly.type
_entity_poly.pdbx_seq_one_letter_code
_entity_poly.pdbx_strand_id
1 'polypeptide(L)'
;MPKANAQGVSSQKPASGAVTRGRLLAASADLIVERGWGAVTTRAVAERAAVNQALVHYHFGSIGNLRRESVVARLMPAIQGLVDELLDDRPLPESIPRVMRLIDAFDLRTETGVLMAEAMLQATRDRDVAEAVAAVMGAWGEMLGPRLHVAQERGVIRADIPAERLTSALASFLDGYLIQRMAEPHFDADAAAETLIALLGPPGEDPP
;
A
#
# COMPACT_ATOMS: atom_id res chain seq x y z
N MET A 1 9.75 62.35 -17.47
CA MET A 1 10.09 61.29 -16.52
C MET A 1 8.82 60.56 -16.14
N PRO A 2 8.55 59.34 -16.63
CA PRO A 2 7.58 58.47 -15.99
C PRO A 2 8.30 57.30 -15.30
N LYS A 3 7.85 56.99 -14.09
CA LYS A 3 8.36 55.96 -13.21
C LYS A 3 7.96 54.55 -13.74
N ALA A 4 8.94 53.69 -13.91
CA ALA A 4 8.73 52.26 -14.12
C ALA A 4 8.19 51.62 -12.86
N ASN A 5 7.04 50.94 -12.96
CA ASN A 5 6.46 50.13 -11.90
C ASN A 5 6.75 48.66 -12.18
N ALA A 6 7.69 48.09 -11.45
CA ALA A 6 8.02 46.69 -11.50
C ALA A 6 6.98 45.89 -10.74
N GLN A 7 6.12 45.16 -11.44
CA GLN A 7 5.27 44.13 -10.83
C GLN A 7 5.84 42.77 -11.21
N GLY A 8 6.67 42.24 -10.32
CA GLY A 8 7.03 40.84 -10.30
C GLY A 8 6.04 40.06 -9.40
N VAL A 9 4.97 39.56 -9.97
CA VAL A 9 4.11 38.61 -9.28
C VAL A 9 4.64 37.20 -9.49
N SER A 10 5.39 36.72 -8.51
CA SER A 10 5.87 35.34 -8.46
C SER A 10 4.71 34.38 -8.19
N SER A 11 4.30 33.64 -9.19
CA SER A 11 3.29 32.56 -9.13
C SER A 11 3.92 31.22 -8.70
N GLN A 12 4.48 31.15 -7.47
CA GLN A 12 5.12 29.93 -6.95
C GLN A 12 4.32 29.21 -5.85
N LYS A 13 3.04 29.46 -5.68
CA LYS A 13 2.26 28.88 -4.57
C LYS A 13 1.83 27.40 -4.69
N PRO A 14 1.49 26.81 -5.87
CA PRO A 14 1.00 25.40 -5.89
C PRO A 14 2.07 24.37 -5.61
N ALA A 15 3.29 24.51 -6.13
CA ALA A 15 4.40 23.58 -5.91
C ALA A 15 4.83 23.50 -4.43
N SER A 16 4.85 24.63 -3.73
CA SER A 16 5.19 24.69 -2.30
C SER A 16 4.19 23.96 -1.41
N GLY A 17 2.88 24.04 -1.71
CA GLY A 17 1.81 23.37 -0.94
C GLY A 17 1.88 21.85 -1.05
N ALA A 18 2.07 21.31 -2.26
CA ALA A 18 2.17 19.87 -2.49
C ALA A 18 3.43 19.28 -1.82
N VAL A 19 4.56 19.96 -1.91
CA VAL A 19 5.81 19.56 -1.24
C VAL A 19 5.62 19.54 0.28
N THR A 20 5.00 20.56 0.86
CA THR A 20 4.73 20.63 2.30
C THR A 20 3.79 19.50 2.74
N ARG A 21 2.73 19.23 1.97
CA ARG A 21 1.80 18.13 2.25
C ARG A 21 2.52 16.77 2.24
N GLY A 22 3.39 16.53 1.24
CA GLY A 22 4.19 15.31 1.17
C GLY A 22 5.14 15.15 2.36
N ARG A 23 5.80 16.23 2.81
CA ARG A 23 6.67 16.19 4.01
C ARG A 23 5.90 15.85 5.29
N LEU A 24 4.67 16.38 5.44
CA LEU A 24 3.80 16.06 6.57
C LEU A 24 3.35 14.60 6.57
N LEU A 25 3.00 14.04 5.40
CA LEU A 25 2.64 12.63 5.26
C LEU A 25 3.83 11.72 5.59
N ALA A 26 5.01 12.00 5.04
CA ALA A 26 6.22 11.23 5.34
C ALA A 26 6.56 11.28 6.85
N ALA A 27 6.60 12.47 7.44
CA ALA A 27 6.87 12.65 8.86
C ALA A 27 5.87 11.92 9.77
N SER A 28 4.60 11.87 9.38
CA SER A 28 3.56 11.11 10.10
C SER A 28 3.79 9.61 10.02
N ALA A 29 4.04 9.07 8.83
CA ALA A 29 4.32 7.65 8.63
C ALA A 29 5.58 7.20 9.40
N ASP A 30 6.67 7.97 9.31
CA ASP A 30 7.92 7.68 10.04
C ASP A 30 7.70 7.67 11.56
N LEU A 31 6.91 8.61 12.10
CA LEU A 31 6.58 8.64 13.53
C LEU A 31 5.73 7.44 13.97
N ILE A 32 4.81 6.97 13.12
CA ILE A 32 4.05 5.74 13.40
C ILE A 32 5.01 4.56 13.51
N VAL A 33 5.89 4.40 12.54
CA VAL A 33 6.86 3.29 12.49
C VAL A 33 7.81 3.31 13.69
N GLU A 34 8.37 4.48 14.02
CA GLU A 34 9.38 4.60 15.07
C GLU A 34 8.83 4.54 16.50
N ARG A 35 7.61 5.05 16.72
CA ARG A 35 7.09 5.34 18.06
C ARG A 35 5.65 4.92 18.29
N GLY A 36 5.02 4.31 17.30
CA GLY A 36 3.62 3.90 17.32
C GLY A 36 2.63 5.04 17.06
N TRP A 37 1.38 4.66 16.86
CA TRP A 37 0.28 5.57 16.49
C TRP A 37 0.07 6.75 17.44
N GLY A 38 0.18 6.49 18.74
CA GLY A 38 -0.05 7.51 19.78
C GLY A 38 0.98 8.66 19.79
N ALA A 39 2.19 8.42 19.28
CA ALA A 39 3.25 9.41 19.22
C ALA A 39 3.05 10.48 18.13
N VAL A 40 2.15 10.25 17.17
CA VAL A 40 1.87 11.17 16.08
C VAL A 40 0.96 12.29 16.58
N THR A 41 1.56 13.37 17.04
CA THR A 41 0.87 14.60 17.44
C THR A 41 1.11 15.72 16.41
N THR A 42 0.24 16.72 16.36
CA THR A 42 0.43 17.90 15.50
C THR A 42 1.80 18.53 15.68
N ARG A 43 2.27 18.62 16.94
CA ARG A 43 3.58 19.17 17.27
C ARG A 43 4.72 18.29 16.77
N ALA A 44 4.69 16.98 17.08
CA ALA A 44 5.75 16.06 16.68
C ALA A 44 5.92 15.97 15.16
N VAL A 45 4.80 15.93 14.41
CA VAL A 45 4.82 15.93 12.95
C VAL A 45 5.37 17.25 12.39
N ALA A 46 4.92 18.39 12.91
CA ALA A 46 5.39 19.69 12.45
C ALA A 46 6.89 19.89 12.71
N GLU A 47 7.40 19.47 13.89
CA GLU A 47 8.82 19.48 14.22
C GLU A 47 9.62 18.62 13.24
N ARG A 48 9.20 17.36 13.00
CA ARG A 48 9.88 16.45 12.07
C ARG A 48 9.85 16.95 10.64
N ALA A 49 8.71 17.46 10.18
CA ALA A 49 8.56 18.01 8.85
C ALA A 49 9.23 19.38 8.68
N ALA A 50 9.76 19.98 9.75
CA ALA A 50 10.31 21.34 9.79
C ALA A 50 9.34 22.40 9.19
N VAL A 51 8.08 22.39 9.67
CA VAL A 51 7.03 23.31 9.25
C VAL A 51 6.26 23.87 10.44
N ASN A 52 5.45 24.89 10.20
CA ASN A 52 4.54 25.40 11.25
C ASN A 52 3.40 24.42 11.51
N GLN A 53 3.03 24.23 12.79
CA GLN A 53 1.91 23.35 13.20
C GLN A 53 0.56 23.72 12.54
N ALA A 54 0.32 25.00 12.25
CA ALA A 54 -0.88 25.45 11.57
C ALA A 54 -1.07 24.80 10.19
N LEU A 55 0.03 24.38 9.53
CA LEU A 55 -0.02 23.71 8.23
C LEU A 55 -0.60 22.29 8.31
N VAL A 56 -0.54 21.63 9.45
CA VAL A 56 -1.22 20.34 9.67
C VAL A 56 -2.73 20.54 9.54
N HIS A 57 -3.28 21.50 10.24
CA HIS A 57 -4.71 21.82 10.16
C HIS A 57 -5.11 22.37 8.79
N TYR A 58 -4.27 23.17 8.18
CA TYR A 58 -4.52 23.72 6.85
C TYR A 58 -4.64 22.63 5.79
N HIS A 59 -3.72 21.64 5.78
CA HIS A 59 -3.67 20.59 4.75
C HIS A 59 -4.59 19.40 5.01
N PHE A 60 -4.86 19.08 6.28
CA PHE A 60 -5.53 17.83 6.66
C PHE A 60 -6.77 18.03 7.54
N GLY A 61 -7.00 19.24 8.05
CA GLY A 61 -8.09 19.53 8.97
C GLY A 61 -7.88 18.99 10.38
N SER A 62 -7.42 17.75 10.51
CA SER A 62 -7.13 17.11 11.79
C SER A 62 -5.89 16.23 11.75
N ILE A 63 -5.33 15.94 12.93
CA ILE A 63 -4.22 14.99 13.06
C ILE A 63 -4.65 13.55 12.72
N GLY A 64 -5.92 13.20 12.98
CA GLY A 64 -6.50 11.91 12.60
C GLY A 64 -6.48 11.71 11.08
N ASN A 65 -6.92 12.73 10.32
CA ASN A 65 -6.86 12.70 8.86
C ASN A 65 -5.42 12.53 8.36
N LEU A 66 -4.48 13.31 8.91
CA LEU A 66 -3.07 13.18 8.53
C LEU A 66 -2.53 11.76 8.76
N ARG A 67 -2.82 11.16 9.92
CA ARG A 67 -2.40 9.76 10.22
C ARG A 67 -2.94 8.79 9.18
N ARG A 68 -4.25 8.83 8.92
CA ARG A 68 -4.91 7.96 7.93
C ARG A 68 -4.33 8.14 6.53
N GLU A 69 -4.23 9.37 6.06
CA GLU A 69 -3.69 9.68 4.74
C GLU A 69 -2.20 9.29 4.61
N SER A 70 -1.42 9.37 5.69
CA SER A 70 -0.01 8.96 5.68
C SER A 70 0.14 7.44 5.52
N VAL A 71 -0.73 6.64 6.14
CA VAL A 71 -0.78 5.19 5.95
C VAL A 71 -1.08 4.86 4.50
N VAL A 72 -2.17 5.42 3.96
CA VAL A 72 -2.56 5.19 2.55
C VAL A 72 -1.44 5.59 1.60
N ALA A 73 -0.88 6.78 1.77
CA ALA A 73 0.18 7.30 0.89
C ALA A 73 1.46 6.44 0.90
N ARG A 74 1.75 5.76 2.03
CA ARG A 74 2.93 4.90 2.15
C ARG A 74 2.69 3.49 1.63
N LEU A 75 1.48 2.93 1.82
CA LEU A 75 1.15 1.56 1.44
C LEU A 75 0.76 1.42 -0.04
N MET A 76 0.04 2.38 -0.61
CA MET A 76 -0.46 2.29 -1.99
C MET A 76 0.62 2.01 -3.04
N PRO A 77 1.81 2.64 -3.02
CA PRO A 77 2.86 2.33 -4.01
C PRO A 77 3.36 0.89 -3.94
N ALA A 78 3.46 0.31 -2.73
CA ALA A 78 3.87 -1.07 -2.55
C ALA A 78 2.79 -2.05 -3.07
N ILE A 79 1.52 -1.77 -2.78
CA ILE A 79 0.38 -2.54 -3.30
C ILE A 79 0.33 -2.46 -4.82
N GLN A 80 0.51 -1.28 -5.41
CA GLN A 80 0.55 -1.11 -6.86
C GLN A 80 1.67 -1.96 -7.48
N GLY A 81 2.86 -1.96 -6.87
CA GLY A 81 3.99 -2.78 -7.32
C GLY A 81 3.68 -4.28 -7.29
N LEU A 82 2.97 -4.77 -6.27
CA LEU A 82 2.52 -6.16 -6.21
C LEU A 82 1.56 -6.51 -7.34
N VAL A 83 0.57 -5.64 -7.59
CA VAL A 83 -0.41 -5.86 -8.67
C VAL A 83 0.26 -5.83 -10.04
N ASP A 84 1.18 -4.90 -10.27
CA ASP A 84 1.89 -4.77 -11.54
C ASP A 84 2.79 -5.99 -11.83
N GLU A 85 3.43 -6.55 -10.79
CA GLU A 85 4.28 -7.74 -10.93
C GLU A 85 3.46 -9.03 -11.09
N LEU A 86 2.31 -9.15 -10.39
CA LEU A 86 1.49 -10.36 -10.42
C LEU A 86 0.94 -10.65 -11.81
N LEU A 87 0.63 -9.61 -12.57
CA LEU A 87 -0.10 -9.72 -13.82
C LEU A 87 0.61 -9.01 -14.98
N ASP A 88 1.93 -9.09 -15.01
CA ASP A 88 2.65 -8.81 -16.24
C ASP A 88 2.44 -9.95 -17.26
N ASP A 89 2.91 -9.77 -18.49
CA ASP A 89 2.71 -10.76 -19.56
C ASP A 89 3.57 -12.04 -19.39
N ARG A 90 4.21 -12.25 -18.22
CA ARG A 90 5.02 -13.42 -17.92
C ARG A 90 4.18 -14.61 -17.46
N PRO A 91 4.66 -15.86 -17.68
CA PRO A 91 4.03 -17.06 -17.14
C PRO A 91 3.98 -17.03 -15.60
N LEU A 92 2.96 -17.63 -15.00
CA LEU A 92 2.80 -17.71 -13.53
C LEU A 92 4.03 -18.22 -12.78
N PRO A 93 4.76 -19.28 -13.28
CA PRO A 93 5.98 -19.76 -12.62
C PRO A 93 7.08 -18.70 -12.48
N GLU A 94 7.06 -17.65 -13.32
CA GLU A 94 8.02 -16.56 -13.26
C GLU A 94 7.52 -15.38 -12.41
N SER A 95 6.22 -15.02 -12.52
CA SER A 95 5.65 -13.88 -11.82
C SER A 95 5.38 -14.16 -10.33
N ILE A 96 4.85 -15.33 -9.97
CA ILE A 96 4.51 -15.65 -8.58
C ILE A 96 5.72 -15.57 -7.63
N PRO A 97 6.90 -16.17 -7.91
CA PRO A 97 8.07 -16.03 -7.03
C PRO A 97 8.53 -14.57 -6.87
N ARG A 98 8.29 -13.71 -7.87
CA ARG A 98 8.62 -12.28 -7.78
C ARG A 98 7.65 -11.54 -6.87
N VAL A 99 6.34 -11.82 -7.00
CA VAL A 99 5.32 -11.29 -6.10
C VAL A 99 5.63 -11.68 -4.66
N MET A 100 5.98 -12.94 -4.40
CA MET A 100 6.35 -13.40 -3.06
C MET A 100 7.53 -12.61 -2.48
N ARG A 101 8.56 -12.31 -3.29
CA ARG A 101 9.67 -11.45 -2.85
C ARG A 101 9.25 -10.00 -2.57
N LEU A 102 8.27 -9.46 -3.32
CA LEU A 102 7.74 -8.11 -3.05
C LEU A 102 6.91 -8.08 -1.77
N ILE A 103 6.23 -9.19 -1.41
CA ILE A 103 5.51 -9.31 -0.15
C ILE A 103 6.46 -9.23 1.04
N ASP A 104 7.71 -9.62 0.91
CA ASP A 104 8.72 -9.46 1.96
C ASP A 104 8.93 -7.97 2.34
N ALA A 105 8.53 -7.01 1.49
CA ALA A 105 8.52 -5.60 1.85
C ALA A 105 7.50 -5.25 2.95
N PHE A 106 6.51 -6.11 3.19
CA PHE A 106 5.53 -5.99 4.27
C PHE A 106 5.91 -6.78 5.54
N ASP A 107 7.07 -7.44 5.57
CA ASP A 107 7.58 -8.08 6.79
C ASP A 107 7.70 -7.05 7.94
N LEU A 108 7.34 -7.44 9.17
CA LEU A 108 7.41 -6.57 10.36
C LEU A 108 8.81 -6.06 10.69
N ARG A 109 9.83 -6.55 10.02
CA ARG A 109 11.20 -6.02 10.10
C ARG A 109 11.42 -4.82 9.17
N THR A 110 10.43 -4.50 8.34
CA THR A 110 10.45 -3.36 7.41
C THR A 110 9.53 -2.24 7.92
N GLU A 111 9.80 -1.01 7.49
CA GLU A 111 8.96 0.15 7.83
C GLU A 111 7.51 -0.03 7.30
N THR A 112 7.37 -0.60 6.10
CA THR A 112 6.06 -0.84 5.49
C THR A 112 5.25 -1.87 6.27
N GLY A 113 5.88 -2.97 6.70
CA GLY A 113 5.23 -4.01 7.50
C GLY A 113 4.83 -3.51 8.89
N VAL A 114 5.72 -2.77 9.56
CA VAL A 114 5.39 -2.13 10.86
C VAL A 114 4.22 -1.18 10.71
N LEU A 115 4.21 -0.33 9.66
CA LEU A 115 3.13 0.62 9.42
C LEU A 115 1.79 -0.09 9.16
N MET A 116 1.80 -1.18 8.38
CA MET A 116 0.62 -1.99 8.11
C MET A 116 0.07 -2.60 9.41
N ALA A 117 0.93 -3.20 10.23
CA ALA A 117 0.53 -3.81 11.50
C ALA A 117 -0.05 -2.78 12.48
N GLU A 118 0.57 -1.62 12.61
CA GLU A 118 0.06 -0.50 13.42
C GLU A 118 -1.30 -0.02 12.93
N ALA A 119 -1.48 0.11 11.61
CA ALA A 119 -2.76 0.51 11.02
C ALA A 119 -3.86 -0.54 11.28
N MET A 120 -3.56 -1.84 11.11
CA MET A 120 -4.50 -2.91 11.39
C MET A 120 -4.89 -2.97 12.87
N LEU A 121 -3.91 -2.85 13.78
CA LEU A 121 -4.18 -2.81 15.22
C LEU A 121 -5.06 -1.60 15.58
N GLN A 122 -4.79 -0.44 14.99
CA GLN A 122 -5.56 0.76 15.25
C GLN A 122 -6.97 0.68 14.66
N ALA A 123 -7.17 0.02 13.53
CA ALA A 123 -8.48 -0.22 12.92
C ALA A 123 -9.46 -0.97 13.84
N THR A 124 -8.96 -1.77 14.78
CA THR A 124 -9.80 -2.45 15.79
C THR A 124 -10.39 -1.50 16.85
N ARG A 125 -9.90 -0.26 16.93
CA ARG A 125 -10.22 0.72 17.98
C ARG A 125 -10.75 2.05 17.43
N ASP A 126 -10.52 2.32 16.17
CA ASP A 126 -10.86 3.57 15.50
C ASP A 126 -11.54 3.27 14.16
N ARG A 127 -12.83 3.64 14.07
CA ARG A 127 -13.66 3.39 12.89
C ARG A 127 -13.12 4.09 11.64
N ASP A 128 -12.63 5.32 11.78
CA ASP A 128 -12.10 6.07 10.64
C ASP A 128 -10.83 5.41 10.08
N VAL A 129 -10.01 4.78 10.96
CA VAL A 129 -8.85 3.99 10.53
C VAL A 129 -9.30 2.70 9.87
N ALA A 130 -10.32 2.03 10.41
CA ALA A 130 -10.90 0.83 9.80
C ALA A 130 -11.42 1.12 8.38
N GLU A 131 -12.10 2.24 8.17
CA GLU A 131 -12.57 2.68 6.87
C GLU A 131 -11.39 2.96 5.90
N ALA A 132 -10.29 3.57 6.38
CA ALA A 132 -9.10 3.80 5.58
C ALA A 132 -8.38 2.50 5.19
N VAL A 133 -8.27 1.54 6.11
CA VAL A 133 -7.70 0.20 5.82
C VAL A 133 -8.60 -0.54 4.82
N ALA A 134 -9.92 -0.51 5.01
CA ALA A 134 -10.87 -1.11 4.08
C ALA A 134 -10.78 -0.49 2.67
N ALA A 135 -10.55 0.83 2.57
CA ALA A 135 -10.36 1.50 1.29
C ALA A 135 -9.07 1.03 0.58
N VAL A 136 -7.97 0.83 1.32
CA VAL A 136 -6.73 0.27 0.78
C VAL A 136 -6.95 -1.16 0.28
N MET A 137 -7.66 -1.99 1.04
CA MET A 137 -7.99 -3.36 0.62
C MET A 137 -8.94 -3.37 -0.60
N GLY A 138 -9.93 -2.46 -0.63
CA GLY A 138 -10.81 -2.29 -1.78
C GLY A 138 -10.07 -1.89 -3.06
N ALA A 139 -9.12 -0.95 -2.95
CA ALA A 139 -8.29 -0.53 -4.08
C ALA A 139 -7.47 -1.69 -4.67
N TRP A 140 -7.00 -2.62 -3.85
CA TRP A 140 -6.39 -3.87 -4.31
C TRP A 140 -7.33 -4.65 -5.24
N GLY A 141 -8.58 -4.86 -4.80
CA GLY A 141 -9.60 -5.55 -5.59
C GLY A 141 -9.91 -4.85 -6.92
N GLU A 142 -10.05 -3.52 -6.88
CA GLU A 142 -10.31 -2.70 -8.08
C GLU A 142 -9.15 -2.74 -9.09
N MET A 143 -7.91 -2.80 -8.63
CA MET A 143 -6.73 -2.89 -9.49
C MET A 143 -6.53 -4.31 -10.05
N LEU A 144 -6.75 -5.33 -9.21
CA LEU A 144 -6.44 -6.72 -9.55
C LEU A 144 -7.54 -7.38 -10.37
N GLY A 145 -8.81 -7.15 -10.05
CA GLY A 145 -9.95 -7.81 -10.69
C GLY A 145 -9.96 -7.72 -12.22
N PRO A 146 -9.87 -6.53 -12.82
CA PRO A 146 -9.82 -6.38 -14.29
C PRO A 146 -8.62 -7.10 -14.92
N ARG A 147 -7.48 -7.14 -14.25
CA ARG A 147 -6.28 -7.81 -14.76
C ARG A 147 -6.42 -9.32 -14.72
N LEU A 148 -7.01 -9.88 -13.67
CA LEU A 148 -7.35 -11.31 -13.61
C LEU A 148 -8.32 -11.70 -14.71
N HIS A 149 -9.31 -10.87 -14.99
CA HIS A 149 -10.24 -11.10 -16.10
C HIS A 149 -9.52 -11.20 -17.46
N VAL A 150 -8.62 -10.27 -17.74
CA VAL A 150 -7.79 -10.32 -18.96
C VAL A 150 -6.89 -11.57 -19.00
N ALA A 151 -6.32 -11.97 -17.86
CA ALA A 151 -5.51 -13.18 -17.78
C ALA A 151 -6.33 -14.46 -18.03
N GLN A 152 -7.60 -14.49 -17.59
CA GLN A 152 -8.57 -15.54 -17.90
C GLN A 152 -8.89 -15.60 -19.39
N GLU A 153 -9.17 -14.45 -20.01
CA GLU A 153 -9.44 -14.37 -21.47
C GLU A 153 -8.27 -14.86 -22.31
N ARG A 154 -7.04 -14.66 -21.83
CA ARG A 154 -5.81 -15.13 -22.49
C ARG A 154 -5.46 -16.59 -22.18
N GLY A 155 -6.20 -17.25 -21.28
CA GLY A 155 -5.93 -18.62 -20.86
C GLY A 155 -4.68 -18.77 -19.98
N VAL A 156 -4.15 -17.68 -19.42
CA VAL A 156 -2.98 -17.70 -18.54
C VAL A 156 -3.33 -18.28 -17.17
N ILE A 157 -4.55 -18.00 -16.70
CA ILE A 157 -5.08 -18.52 -15.44
C ILE A 157 -6.42 -19.21 -15.67
N ARG A 158 -6.86 -19.98 -14.65
CA ARG A 158 -8.15 -20.69 -14.68
C ARG A 158 -9.33 -19.74 -14.89
N ALA A 159 -10.28 -20.14 -15.74
CA ALA A 159 -11.49 -19.38 -16.05
C ALA A 159 -12.77 -20.00 -15.47
N ASP A 160 -12.68 -21.15 -14.79
CA ASP A 160 -13.80 -21.83 -14.13
C ASP A 160 -14.24 -21.17 -12.82
N ILE A 161 -13.41 -20.27 -12.27
CA ILE A 161 -13.71 -19.44 -11.10
C ILE A 161 -13.78 -17.97 -11.54
N PRO A 162 -14.86 -17.24 -11.22
CA PRO A 162 -14.98 -15.80 -11.54
C PRO A 162 -13.80 -14.97 -10.99
N ALA A 163 -13.34 -13.99 -11.77
CA ALA A 163 -12.19 -13.14 -11.42
C ALA A 163 -12.34 -12.46 -10.04
N GLU A 164 -13.56 -12.02 -9.68
CA GLU A 164 -13.85 -11.39 -8.39
C GLU A 164 -13.62 -12.35 -7.21
N ARG A 165 -13.95 -13.63 -7.39
CA ARG A 165 -13.70 -14.66 -6.36
C ARG A 165 -12.23 -14.99 -6.25
N LEU A 166 -11.50 -15.06 -7.37
CA LEU A 166 -10.06 -15.22 -7.38
C LEU A 166 -9.36 -14.04 -6.71
N THR A 167 -9.81 -12.81 -6.95
CA THR A 167 -9.29 -11.60 -6.30
C THR A 167 -9.38 -11.71 -4.77
N SER A 168 -10.56 -12.09 -4.25
CA SER A 168 -10.74 -12.26 -2.80
C SER A 168 -9.90 -13.39 -2.23
N ALA A 169 -9.79 -14.52 -2.94
CA ALA A 169 -8.97 -15.65 -2.53
C ALA A 169 -7.48 -15.30 -2.49
N LEU A 170 -6.99 -14.59 -3.51
CA LEU A 170 -5.61 -14.12 -3.57
C LEU A 170 -5.29 -13.14 -2.44
N ALA A 171 -6.15 -12.16 -2.16
CA ALA A 171 -5.96 -11.25 -1.04
C ALA A 171 -5.82 -12.03 0.27
N SER A 172 -6.74 -12.97 0.54
CA SER A 172 -6.69 -13.81 1.75
C SER A 172 -5.45 -14.69 1.81
N PHE A 173 -4.99 -15.23 0.67
CA PHE A 173 -3.76 -16.01 0.60
C PHE A 173 -2.53 -15.15 0.95
N LEU A 174 -2.44 -13.95 0.37
CA LEU A 174 -1.31 -13.04 0.61
C LEU A 174 -1.26 -12.54 2.06
N ASP A 175 -2.41 -12.22 2.66
CA ASP A 175 -2.51 -11.85 4.07
C ASP A 175 -2.06 -13.02 4.97
N GLY A 176 -2.54 -14.24 4.71
CA GLY A 176 -2.13 -15.44 5.43
C GLY A 176 -0.65 -15.78 5.26
N TYR A 177 -0.14 -15.67 4.04
CA TYR A 177 1.28 -15.83 3.73
C TYR A 177 2.15 -14.87 4.55
N LEU A 178 1.80 -13.59 4.57
CA LEU A 178 2.53 -12.58 5.34
C LEU A 178 2.55 -12.90 6.84
N ILE A 179 1.40 -13.27 7.41
CA ILE A 179 1.29 -13.63 8.83
C ILE A 179 2.16 -14.87 9.14
N GLN A 180 2.13 -15.90 8.30
CA GLN A 180 2.93 -17.11 8.51
C GLN A 180 4.42 -16.83 8.40
N ARG A 181 4.85 -16.05 7.41
CA ARG A 181 6.24 -15.60 7.27
C ARG A 181 6.77 -14.89 8.51
N MET A 182 5.91 -14.11 9.18
CA MET A 182 6.25 -13.42 10.43
C MET A 182 6.32 -14.34 11.64
N ALA A 183 5.41 -15.32 11.70
CA ALA A 183 5.26 -16.20 12.85
C ALA A 183 6.23 -17.39 12.81
N GLU A 184 6.60 -17.87 11.63
CA GLU A 184 7.37 -19.10 11.41
C GLU A 184 8.70 -18.81 10.68
N PRO A 185 9.85 -18.82 11.37
CA PRO A 185 11.15 -18.54 10.76
C PRO A 185 11.56 -19.49 9.63
N HIS A 186 10.98 -20.70 9.59
CA HIS A 186 11.26 -21.74 8.61
C HIS A 186 10.11 -21.98 7.62
N PHE A 187 9.21 -20.99 7.50
CA PHE A 187 8.10 -21.07 6.55
C PHE A 187 8.61 -21.28 5.12
N ASP A 188 8.12 -22.33 4.45
CA ASP A 188 8.51 -22.69 3.10
C ASP A 188 7.77 -21.80 2.07
N ALA A 189 8.44 -20.70 1.70
CA ALA A 189 7.92 -19.74 0.74
C ALA A 189 7.85 -20.32 -0.69
N ASP A 190 8.76 -21.23 -1.04
CA ASP A 190 8.80 -21.84 -2.36
C ASP A 190 7.63 -22.81 -2.53
N ALA A 191 7.35 -23.66 -1.54
CA ALA A 191 6.18 -24.53 -1.55
C ALA A 191 4.86 -23.75 -1.59
N ALA A 192 4.78 -22.59 -0.91
CA ALA A 192 3.62 -21.72 -0.99
C ALA A 192 3.44 -21.11 -2.39
N ALA A 193 4.54 -20.70 -3.04
CA ALA A 193 4.52 -20.17 -4.39
C ALA A 193 4.08 -21.24 -5.41
N GLU A 194 4.63 -22.46 -5.33
CA GLU A 194 4.24 -23.59 -6.17
C GLU A 194 2.76 -23.93 -6.02
N THR A 195 2.27 -23.94 -4.79
CA THR A 195 0.85 -24.18 -4.51
C THR A 195 -0.04 -23.09 -5.11
N LEU A 196 0.37 -21.82 -5.01
CA LEU A 196 -0.38 -20.71 -5.62
C LEU A 196 -0.41 -20.81 -7.14
N ILE A 197 0.70 -21.19 -7.77
CA ILE A 197 0.78 -21.42 -9.22
C ILE A 197 -0.22 -22.51 -9.62
N ALA A 198 -0.23 -23.64 -8.91
CA ALA A 198 -1.16 -24.74 -9.18
C ALA A 198 -2.64 -24.34 -8.99
N LEU A 199 -2.92 -23.50 -8.00
CA LEU A 199 -4.28 -23.01 -7.75
C LEU A 199 -4.77 -22.01 -8.81
N LEU A 200 -3.88 -21.23 -9.39
CA LEU A 200 -4.21 -20.21 -10.41
C LEU A 200 -4.19 -20.76 -11.83
N GLY A 201 -3.39 -21.78 -12.07
CA GLY A 201 -3.23 -22.38 -13.40
C GLY A 201 -4.53 -22.96 -13.97
N PRO A 202 -4.62 -23.15 -15.29
CA PRO A 202 -5.77 -23.80 -15.93
C PRO A 202 -6.02 -25.20 -15.32
N PRO A 203 -7.29 -25.62 -15.15
CA PRO A 203 -7.60 -26.95 -14.66
C PRO A 203 -7.09 -28.03 -15.63
N GLY A 204 -6.23 -28.95 -15.16
CA GLY A 204 -5.78 -30.08 -15.94
C GLY A 204 -4.32 -30.04 -16.44
N GLU A 205 -3.58 -29.00 -16.15
CA GLU A 205 -2.12 -29.04 -16.27
C GLU A 205 -1.54 -29.51 -14.93
N ASP A 206 -1.10 -30.77 -14.88
CA ASP A 206 -0.27 -31.24 -13.78
C ASP A 206 1.01 -30.37 -13.73
N PRO A 207 1.42 -29.90 -12.56
CA PRO A 207 2.66 -29.15 -12.44
C PRO A 207 3.84 -29.99 -12.94
N PRO A 208 4.82 -29.34 -13.56
CA PRO A 208 5.98 -30.04 -14.12
C PRO A 208 6.83 -30.75 -13.08
#